data_0a21d123f3755f4c90269172e20aef84
#
_entry.id   0a21d123f3755f4c90269172e20aef84
#
_cell.length_a   1.000
_cell.length_b   1.000
_cell.length_c   1.000
_cell.angle_alpha   90.00
_cell.angle_beta   90.00
_cell.angle_gamma   90.00
#
_symmetry.space_group_name_H-M   'P 1'
#
loop_
_entity.id
_entity.type
_entity.pdbx_description
1 polymer ?
#
loop_
_entity_poly.entity_id
_entity_poly.type
_entity_poly.pdbx_seq_one_letter_code
_entity_poly.pdbx_strand_id
1 'polypeptide(L)'
;LFTYPVMDMKAAEAELNRRAAAGWRLEKLWLGTLASFVPAEEPVCYCMDWLDPLKTDQPGYASLLAEAGWTRRALAGYQVIYEAPAGTTPIQTDSELEYQRFRKKVLRRMLLGGGILTALLLLIFALVLAVYGGRISWADVVGSMASSSLSAVPQPMLPLLLVIGVLWLGRMALRLRQWTRCAREGEPFPVPGRVSAGAAKLGTLLVWLCLA
;
A
#
# COMPACT_ATOMS: atom_id res chain seq x y z
N LEU A 1 2.89 -11.75 8.09
CA LEU A 1 2.19 -10.54 7.67
C LEU A 1 2.77 -10.04 6.35
N PHE A 2 1.92 -9.86 5.33
CA PHE A 2 2.28 -9.37 4.00
C PHE A 2 1.57 -8.02 3.76
N THR A 3 2.00 -7.00 4.47
CA THR A 3 1.38 -5.67 4.40
C THR A 3 2.34 -4.71 3.71
N TYR A 4 2.00 -4.32 2.49
CA TYR A 4 2.78 -3.35 1.72
C TYR A 4 1.87 -2.22 1.24
N PRO A 5 2.25 -0.95 1.50
CA PRO A 5 1.55 0.18 0.90
C PRO A 5 1.56 0.09 -0.62
N VAL A 6 0.54 0.65 -1.25
CA VAL A 6 0.36 0.62 -2.70
C VAL A 6 1.61 1.12 -3.46
N MET A 7 2.31 2.11 -2.92
CA MET A 7 3.55 2.66 -3.52
C MET A 7 4.79 1.80 -3.30
N ASP A 8 4.70 0.72 -2.52
CA ASP A 8 5.80 -0.20 -2.24
C ASP A 8 5.63 -1.55 -2.95
N MET A 9 4.87 -1.58 -4.06
CA MET A 9 4.62 -2.77 -4.86
C MET A 9 5.91 -3.52 -5.22
N LYS A 10 6.96 -2.82 -5.64
CA LYS A 10 8.26 -3.44 -5.98
C LYS A 10 8.95 -4.08 -4.76
N ALA A 11 8.71 -3.57 -3.55
CA ALA A 11 9.19 -4.23 -2.33
C ALA A 11 8.40 -5.51 -2.02
N ALA A 12 7.09 -5.50 -2.29
CA ALA A 12 6.25 -6.68 -2.16
C ALA A 12 6.66 -7.77 -3.16
N GLU A 13 6.86 -7.40 -4.42
CA GLU A 13 7.33 -8.28 -5.49
C GLU A 13 8.71 -8.88 -5.15
N ALA A 14 9.66 -8.06 -4.71
CA ALA A 14 10.98 -8.52 -4.30
C ALA A 14 10.93 -9.48 -3.10
N GLU A 15 10.03 -9.27 -2.14
CA GLU A 15 9.83 -10.17 -1.00
C GLU A 15 9.25 -11.51 -1.45
N LEU A 16 8.26 -11.52 -2.36
CA LEU A 16 7.69 -12.74 -2.92
C LEU A 16 8.76 -13.54 -3.66
N ASN A 17 9.54 -12.89 -4.52
CA ASN A 17 10.61 -13.53 -5.28
C ASN A 17 11.73 -14.04 -4.38
N ARG A 18 12.05 -13.33 -3.30
CA ARG A 18 13.02 -13.82 -2.30
C ARG A 18 12.54 -15.10 -1.62
N ARG A 19 11.25 -15.21 -1.30
CA ARG A 19 10.67 -16.42 -0.72
C ARG A 19 10.61 -17.55 -1.74
N ALA A 20 10.28 -17.23 -2.98
CA ALA A 20 10.31 -18.21 -4.09
C ALA A 20 11.70 -18.80 -4.28
N ALA A 21 12.76 -17.96 -4.25
CA ALA A 21 14.14 -18.41 -4.31
C ALA A 21 14.54 -19.27 -3.10
N ALA A 22 13.87 -19.12 -1.96
CA ALA A 22 14.04 -19.97 -0.77
C ALA A 22 13.15 -21.24 -0.80
N GLY A 23 12.50 -21.55 -1.92
CA GLY A 23 11.66 -22.72 -2.10
C GLY A 23 10.24 -22.60 -1.55
N TRP A 24 9.74 -21.39 -1.35
CA TRP A 24 8.38 -21.13 -0.85
C TRP A 24 7.48 -20.57 -1.92
N ARG A 25 6.28 -21.13 -2.03
CA ARG A 25 5.22 -20.70 -2.95
C ARG A 25 4.08 -20.04 -2.16
N LEU A 26 3.53 -18.93 -2.69
CA LEU A 26 2.35 -18.29 -2.12
C LEU A 26 1.13 -19.19 -2.31
N GLU A 27 0.53 -19.63 -1.19
CA GLU A 27 -0.69 -20.42 -1.23
C GLU A 27 -1.93 -19.53 -1.28
N LYS A 28 -2.10 -18.68 -0.26
CA LYS A 28 -3.25 -17.78 -0.11
C LYS A 28 -2.85 -16.43 0.45
N LEU A 29 -3.66 -15.43 0.11
CA LEU A 29 -3.57 -14.08 0.67
C LEU A 29 -4.95 -13.68 1.19
N TRP A 30 -5.10 -13.60 2.52
CA TRP A 30 -6.34 -13.15 3.15
C TRP A 30 -6.32 -11.64 3.37
N LEU A 31 -7.42 -10.98 3.02
CA LEU A 31 -7.62 -9.53 3.19
C LEU A 31 -6.47 -8.67 2.64
N GLY A 32 -5.69 -9.21 1.67
CA GLY A 32 -4.53 -8.51 1.11
C GLY A 32 -3.35 -8.31 2.09
N THR A 33 -3.41 -8.90 3.30
CA THR A 33 -2.45 -8.64 4.38
C THR A 33 -1.83 -9.88 5.00
N LEU A 34 -2.56 -10.98 5.07
CA LEU A 34 -2.11 -12.23 5.66
C LEU A 34 -1.79 -13.24 4.56
N ALA A 35 -0.52 -13.57 4.37
CA ALA A 35 -0.08 -14.53 3.38
C ALA A 35 0.33 -15.85 4.02
N SER A 36 -0.17 -16.98 3.49
CA SER A 36 0.37 -18.32 3.75
C SER A 36 1.28 -18.74 2.60
N PHE A 37 2.29 -19.50 2.96
CA PHE A 37 3.27 -20.06 2.04
C PHE A 37 3.39 -21.56 2.26
N VAL A 38 3.56 -22.30 1.17
CA VAL A 38 3.82 -23.74 1.16
C VAL A 38 5.14 -24.02 0.47
N PRO A 39 5.80 -25.15 0.72
CA PRO A 39 6.96 -25.55 -0.07
C PRO A 39 6.61 -25.59 -1.56
N ALA A 40 7.47 -25.06 -2.39
CA ALA A 40 7.30 -25.08 -3.85
C ALA A 40 7.89 -26.39 -4.39
N GLU A 41 7.12 -27.11 -5.23
CA GLU A 41 7.59 -28.31 -5.91
C GLU A 41 8.51 -27.94 -7.08
N GLU A 42 8.22 -26.80 -7.74
CA GLU A 42 9.00 -26.26 -8.84
C GLU A 42 9.38 -24.81 -8.56
N PRO A 43 10.52 -24.33 -9.12
CA PRO A 43 10.92 -22.92 -8.98
C PRO A 43 9.90 -22.01 -9.64
N VAL A 44 9.40 -21.03 -8.88
CA VAL A 44 8.42 -20.05 -9.36
C VAL A 44 8.96 -18.63 -9.26
N CYS A 45 8.38 -17.71 -10.03
CA CYS A 45 8.60 -16.28 -9.89
C CYS A 45 7.27 -15.53 -9.82
N TYR A 46 7.32 -14.34 -9.26
CA TYR A 46 6.17 -13.47 -9.04
C TYR A 46 6.36 -12.14 -9.74
N CYS A 47 5.27 -11.66 -10.31
CA CYS A 47 5.16 -10.30 -10.82
C CYS A 47 3.87 -9.67 -10.30
N MET A 48 3.91 -8.37 -10.01
CA MET A 48 2.74 -7.64 -9.54
C MET A 48 2.33 -6.59 -10.56
N ASP A 49 1.04 -6.49 -10.84
CA ASP A 49 0.46 -5.49 -11.75
C ASP A 49 -0.70 -4.73 -11.09
N TRP A 50 -1.07 -3.61 -11.70
CA TRP A 50 -2.14 -2.74 -11.24
C TRP A 50 -3.49 -3.18 -11.79
N LEU A 51 -4.43 -3.49 -10.89
CA LEU A 51 -5.81 -3.78 -11.24
C LEU A 51 -6.69 -2.54 -11.06
N ASP A 52 -7.61 -2.31 -12.00
CA ASP A 52 -8.74 -1.46 -11.78
C ASP A 52 -9.89 -2.28 -11.16
N PRO A 53 -10.19 -2.13 -9.85
CA PRO A 53 -11.19 -2.97 -9.19
C PRO A 53 -12.61 -2.79 -9.74
N LEU A 54 -12.87 -1.71 -10.50
CA LEU A 54 -14.18 -1.49 -11.16
C LEU A 54 -14.22 -2.01 -12.61
N LYS A 55 -13.08 -2.38 -13.16
CA LYS A 55 -12.98 -3.02 -14.47
C LYS A 55 -12.56 -4.46 -14.25
N THR A 56 -13.51 -5.29 -13.89
CA THR A 56 -13.33 -6.73 -13.85
C THR A 56 -12.75 -7.17 -15.18
N ASP A 57 -11.58 -7.79 -15.11
CA ASP A 57 -10.83 -8.44 -16.20
C ASP A 57 -11.24 -8.01 -17.62
N GLN A 58 -10.37 -7.28 -18.29
CA GLN A 58 -10.43 -7.28 -19.76
C GLN A 58 -10.13 -8.73 -20.16
N PRO A 59 -11.10 -9.50 -20.66
CA PRO A 59 -10.91 -10.93 -20.91
C PRO A 59 -9.72 -11.21 -21.82
N GLY A 60 -9.39 -10.27 -22.72
CA GLY A 60 -8.22 -10.36 -23.57
C GLY A 60 -6.87 -10.18 -22.83
N TYR A 61 -6.82 -9.43 -21.73
CA TYR A 61 -5.56 -9.26 -20.99
C TYR A 61 -5.22 -10.50 -20.15
N ALA A 62 -6.23 -11.11 -19.56
CA ALA A 62 -6.04 -12.34 -18.79
C ALA A 62 -5.58 -13.50 -19.67
N SER A 63 -6.14 -13.64 -20.89
CA SER A 63 -5.72 -14.66 -21.85
C SER A 63 -4.29 -14.45 -22.34
N LEU A 64 -3.91 -13.20 -22.65
CA LEU A 64 -2.54 -12.88 -23.05
C LEU A 64 -1.51 -13.22 -21.94
N LEU A 65 -1.87 -12.96 -20.69
CA LEU A 65 -1.00 -13.32 -19.56
C LEU A 65 -0.90 -14.83 -19.40
N ALA A 66 -2.01 -15.55 -19.55
CA ALA A 66 -2.02 -17.01 -19.48
C ALA A 66 -1.18 -17.64 -20.63
N GLU A 67 -1.28 -17.11 -21.86
CA GLU A 67 -0.43 -17.52 -22.98
C GLU A 67 1.06 -17.26 -22.73
N ALA A 68 1.39 -16.17 -22.02
CA ALA A 68 2.75 -15.85 -21.58
C ALA A 68 3.21 -16.67 -20.35
N GLY A 69 2.41 -17.61 -19.85
CA GLY A 69 2.73 -18.46 -18.71
C GLY A 69 2.42 -17.87 -17.33
N TRP A 70 1.79 -16.70 -17.28
CA TRP A 70 1.42 -16.03 -16.02
C TRP A 70 0.03 -16.43 -15.55
N THR A 71 -0.06 -16.92 -14.32
CA THR A 71 -1.32 -17.26 -13.66
C THR A 71 -1.61 -16.31 -12.52
N ARG A 72 -2.86 -15.88 -12.40
CA ARG A 72 -3.30 -15.02 -11.29
C ARG A 72 -3.35 -15.83 -10.01
N ARG A 73 -2.62 -15.37 -8.98
CA ARG A 73 -2.53 -16.06 -7.69
C ARG A 73 -3.36 -15.40 -6.60
N ALA A 74 -3.27 -14.09 -6.46
CA ALA A 74 -3.94 -13.36 -5.40
C ALA A 74 -4.23 -11.90 -5.78
N LEU A 75 -5.09 -11.27 -4.98
CA LEU A 75 -5.39 -9.84 -5.02
C LEU A 75 -4.96 -9.17 -3.71
N ALA A 76 -4.29 -8.03 -3.81
CA ALA A 76 -3.89 -7.19 -2.69
C ALA A 76 -4.37 -5.75 -2.94
N GLY A 77 -5.64 -5.46 -2.66
CA GLY A 77 -6.26 -4.18 -2.94
C GLY A 77 -6.29 -3.84 -4.44
N TYR A 78 -5.51 -2.84 -4.85
CA TYR A 78 -5.37 -2.42 -6.26
C TYR A 78 -4.30 -3.20 -7.04
N GLN A 79 -3.74 -4.26 -6.46
CA GLN A 79 -2.63 -5.01 -7.02
C GLN A 79 -3.04 -6.46 -7.23
N VAL A 80 -2.62 -7.02 -8.36
CA VAL A 80 -2.74 -8.45 -8.66
C VAL A 80 -1.37 -9.07 -8.55
N ILE A 81 -1.29 -10.21 -7.91
CA ILE A 81 -0.10 -11.05 -7.84
C ILE A 81 -0.25 -12.14 -8.89
N TYR A 82 0.68 -12.17 -9.83
CA TYR A 82 0.82 -13.21 -10.82
C TYR A 82 2.01 -14.11 -10.48
N GLU A 83 1.88 -15.38 -10.81
CA GLU A 83 2.87 -16.41 -10.62
C GLU A 83 3.17 -17.08 -11.96
N ALA A 84 4.44 -17.38 -12.22
CA ALA A 84 4.88 -18.14 -13.39
C ALA A 84 6.07 -19.04 -13.02
N PRO A 85 6.45 -20.02 -13.86
CA PRO A 85 7.70 -20.74 -13.72
C PRO A 85 8.89 -19.81 -13.70
N ALA A 86 9.93 -20.16 -12.95
CA ALA A 86 11.15 -19.33 -12.88
C ALA A 86 11.77 -19.16 -14.28
N GLY A 87 12.21 -17.93 -14.58
CA GLY A 87 12.77 -17.60 -15.88
C GLY A 87 11.76 -17.06 -16.89
N THR A 88 10.46 -17.02 -16.56
CA THR A 88 9.44 -16.37 -17.40
C THR A 88 9.72 -14.87 -17.52
N THR A 89 9.60 -14.32 -18.72
CA THR A 89 9.79 -12.88 -18.96
C THR A 89 8.81 -12.04 -18.13
N PRO A 90 9.26 -11.01 -17.43
CA PRO A 90 8.39 -10.15 -16.65
C PRO A 90 7.26 -9.54 -17.48
N ILE A 91 6.07 -9.39 -16.88
CA ILE A 91 4.87 -8.82 -17.54
C ILE A 91 5.13 -7.38 -18.00
N GLN A 92 5.94 -6.65 -17.29
CA GLN A 92 6.26 -5.26 -17.60
C GLN A 92 7.77 -5.04 -17.57
N THR A 93 8.29 -4.63 -18.72
CA THR A 93 9.70 -4.23 -18.89
C THR A 93 9.83 -2.72 -19.07
N ASP A 94 8.71 -2.01 -19.33
CA ASP A 94 8.67 -0.57 -19.61
C ASP A 94 8.10 0.19 -18.39
N SER A 95 8.97 0.95 -17.73
CA SER A 95 8.64 1.76 -16.56
C SER A 95 7.68 2.91 -16.86
N GLU A 96 7.71 3.45 -18.09
CA GLU A 96 6.79 4.52 -18.48
C GLU A 96 5.37 4.01 -18.60
N LEU A 97 5.16 2.87 -19.25
CA LEU A 97 3.85 2.21 -19.35
C LEU A 97 3.32 1.80 -17.97
N GLU A 98 4.19 1.29 -17.10
CA GLU A 98 3.84 0.95 -15.72
C GLU A 98 3.37 2.19 -14.94
N TYR A 99 4.10 3.31 -15.06
CA TYR A 99 3.74 4.58 -14.43
C TYR A 99 2.42 5.14 -14.96
N GLN A 100 2.19 5.11 -16.27
CA GLN A 100 0.95 5.58 -16.87
C GLN A 100 -0.25 4.76 -16.40
N ARG A 101 -0.12 3.44 -16.30
CA ARG A 101 -1.16 2.55 -15.74
C ARG A 101 -1.44 2.88 -14.27
N PHE A 102 -0.40 3.04 -13.46
CA PHE A 102 -0.53 3.45 -12.07
C PHE A 102 -1.26 4.79 -11.95
N ARG A 103 -0.81 5.82 -12.68
CA ARG A 103 -1.40 7.15 -12.66
C ARG A 103 -2.88 7.12 -13.05
N LYS A 104 -3.22 6.41 -14.11
CA LYS A 104 -4.59 6.34 -14.64
C LYS A 104 -5.53 5.53 -13.75
N LYS A 105 -5.06 4.38 -13.24
CA LYS A 105 -5.92 3.42 -12.52
C LYS A 105 -5.97 3.66 -11.01
N VAL A 106 -4.87 4.05 -10.40
CA VAL A 106 -4.69 4.06 -8.95
C VAL A 106 -4.54 5.44 -8.37
N LEU A 107 -3.61 6.26 -8.89
CA LEU A 107 -3.25 7.54 -8.30
C LEU A 107 -4.45 8.48 -8.14
N ARG A 108 -5.27 8.62 -9.19
CA ARG A 108 -6.46 9.48 -9.14
C ARG A 108 -7.43 9.06 -8.03
N ARG A 109 -7.65 7.76 -7.85
CA ARG A 109 -8.54 7.24 -6.80
C ARG A 109 -7.96 7.40 -5.41
N MET A 110 -6.65 7.16 -5.27
CA MET A 110 -5.96 7.38 -4.00
C MET A 110 -5.99 8.84 -3.59
N LEU A 111 -5.78 9.77 -4.54
CA LEU A 111 -5.85 11.21 -4.26
C LEU A 111 -7.26 11.65 -3.91
N LEU A 112 -8.27 11.17 -4.63
CA LEU A 112 -9.67 11.48 -4.31
C LEU A 112 -10.06 10.91 -2.94
N GLY A 113 -9.83 9.62 -2.69
CA GLY A 113 -10.17 8.97 -1.43
C GLY A 113 -9.38 9.53 -0.24
N GLY A 114 -8.06 9.65 -0.37
CA GLY A 114 -7.20 10.23 0.66
C GLY A 114 -7.47 11.72 0.88
N GLY A 115 -7.74 12.47 -0.18
CA GLY A 115 -8.08 13.89 -0.11
C GLY A 115 -9.42 14.12 0.60
N ILE A 116 -10.44 13.36 0.28
CA ILE A 116 -11.75 13.43 0.96
C ILE A 116 -11.60 13.07 2.44
N LEU A 117 -10.90 12.00 2.75
CA LEU A 117 -10.65 11.60 4.14
C LEU A 117 -9.90 12.67 4.91
N THR A 118 -8.84 13.23 4.34
CA THR A 118 -8.06 14.32 4.96
C THR A 118 -8.92 15.56 5.17
N ALA A 119 -9.73 15.97 4.18
CA ALA A 119 -10.63 17.10 4.30
C ALA A 119 -11.68 16.88 5.41
N LEU A 120 -12.24 15.66 5.50
CA LEU A 120 -13.18 15.29 6.56
C LEU A 120 -12.53 15.36 7.94
N LEU A 121 -11.33 14.82 8.09
CA LEU A 121 -10.57 14.89 9.36
C LEU A 121 -10.24 16.32 9.75
N LEU A 122 -9.84 17.17 8.81
CA LEU A 122 -9.60 18.60 9.07
C LEU A 122 -10.89 19.33 9.48
N LEU A 123 -12.02 19.02 8.82
CA LEU A 123 -13.33 19.57 9.18
C LEU A 123 -13.73 19.16 10.60
N ILE A 124 -13.61 17.89 10.95
CA ILE A 124 -13.89 17.39 12.31
C ILE A 124 -12.97 18.08 13.32
N PHE A 125 -11.68 18.21 13.02
CA PHE A 125 -10.72 18.90 13.89
C PHE A 125 -11.08 20.38 14.09
N ALA A 126 -11.44 21.10 13.01
CA ALA A 126 -11.88 22.48 13.09
C ALA A 126 -13.17 22.64 13.93
N LEU A 127 -14.12 21.71 13.78
CA LEU A 127 -15.35 21.67 14.55
C LEU A 127 -15.09 21.44 16.05
N VAL A 128 -14.18 20.52 16.37
CA VAL A 128 -13.73 20.28 17.76
C VAL A 128 -13.10 21.53 18.34
N LEU A 129 -12.19 22.20 17.61
CA LEU A 129 -11.58 23.45 18.06
C LEU A 129 -12.61 24.56 18.28
N ALA A 130 -13.61 24.68 17.41
CA ALA A 130 -14.68 25.67 17.53
C ALA A 130 -15.55 25.42 18.75
N VAL A 131 -15.94 24.16 19.00
CA VAL A 131 -16.77 23.78 20.16
C VAL A 131 -16.04 23.99 21.49
N TYR A 132 -14.78 23.62 21.55
CA TYR A 132 -13.97 23.77 22.77
C TYR A 132 -13.35 25.16 22.93
N GLY A 133 -13.60 26.10 22.00
CA GLY A 133 -13.21 27.50 22.12
C GLY A 133 -11.70 27.75 22.25
N GLY A 134 -10.88 26.90 21.65
CA GLY A 134 -9.42 27.00 21.74
C GLY A 134 -8.84 26.70 23.12
N ARG A 135 -9.65 26.21 24.07
CA ARG A 135 -9.24 25.90 25.45
C ARG A 135 -8.45 24.59 25.61
N ILE A 136 -8.19 23.91 24.50
CA ILE A 136 -7.41 22.65 24.52
C ILE A 136 -5.92 23.00 24.60
N SER A 137 -5.33 22.80 25.76
CA SER A 137 -3.88 22.85 25.97
C SER A 137 -3.24 21.53 25.50
N TRP A 138 -1.99 21.60 25.01
CA TRP A 138 -1.20 20.38 24.75
C TRP A 138 -1.05 19.53 26.03
N ALA A 139 -1.03 20.14 27.19
CA ALA A 139 -1.02 19.46 28.49
C ALA A 139 -2.30 18.62 28.70
N ASP A 140 -3.46 19.12 28.26
CA ASP A 140 -4.73 18.38 28.35
C ASP A 140 -4.75 17.19 27.40
N VAL A 141 -4.17 17.33 26.19
CA VAL A 141 -4.04 16.22 25.22
C VAL A 141 -3.12 15.13 25.79
N VAL A 142 -1.97 15.51 26.34
CA VAL A 142 -1.03 14.55 26.95
C VAL A 142 -1.60 13.95 28.23
N GLY A 143 -2.27 14.76 29.06
CA GLY A 143 -2.94 14.31 30.28
C GLY A 143 -4.09 13.34 30.02
N SER A 144 -4.85 13.54 28.93
CA SER A 144 -5.93 12.61 28.51
C SER A 144 -5.40 11.28 27.96
N MET A 145 -4.19 11.28 27.38
CA MET A 145 -3.49 10.05 27.01
C MET A 145 -3.04 9.23 28.22
N ALA A 146 -2.72 9.89 29.33
CA ALA A 146 -2.27 9.24 30.56
C ALA A 146 -3.43 8.79 31.47
N SER A 147 -4.59 9.44 31.37
CA SER A 147 -5.79 9.07 32.14
C SER A 147 -6.62 8.05 31.37
N SER A 148 -6.55 6.80 31.77
CA SER A 148 -7.29 5.65 31.19
C SER A 148 -8.81 5.69 31.43
N SER A 149 -9.43 6.85 31.53
CA SER A 149 -10.89 6.95 31.63
C SER A 149 -11.53 6.81 30.24
N LEU A 150 -12.28 5.76 30.08
CA LEU A 150 -12.99 5.32 28.85
C LEU A 150 -13.91 6.39 28.21
N SER A 151 -14.18 7.48 28.89
CA SER A 151 -15.00 8.62 28.45
C SER A 151 -14.26 9.64 27.58
N ALA A 152 -12.93 9.54 27.45
CA ALA A 152 -12.07 10.50 26.74
C ALA A 152 -11.54 9.99 25.39
N VAL A 153 -12.16 8.97 24.84
CA VAL A 153 -11.65 8.19 23.69
C VAL A 153 -11.42 8.93 22.37
N PRO A 154 -12.05 10.05 21.99
CA PRO A 154 -11.75 10.62 20.67
C PRO A 154 -10.62 11.66 20.65
N GLN A 155 -10.25 12.27 21.75
CA GLN A 155 -9.40 13.48 21.70
C GLN A 155 -7.92 13.25 21.33
N PRO A 156 -7.19 12.26 21.85
CA PRO A 156 -5.77 12.06 21.50
C PRO A 156 -5.57 11.34 20.15
N MET A 157 -6.57 10.61 19.65
CA MET A 157 -6.44 9.85 18.38
C MET A 157 -6.44 10.76 17.15
N LEU A 158 -7.16 11.89 17.19
CA LEU A 158 -7.26 12.82 16.06
C LEU A 158 -5.90 13.42 15.65
N PRO A 159 -5.12 14.05 16.57
CA PRO A 159 -3.81 14.59 16.23
C PRO A 159 -2.82 13.49 15.79
N LEU A 160 -2.89 12.30 16.38
CA LEU A 160 -2.06 11.16 15.97
C LEU A 160 -2.38 10.74 14.54
N LEU A 161 -3.66 10.60 14.19
CA LEU A 161 -4.08 10.27 12.83
C LEU A 161 -3.70 11.35 11.82
N LEU A 162 -3.76 12.63 12.19
CA LEU A 162 -3.30 13.73 11.35
C LEU A 162 -1.79 13.64 11.09
N VAL A 163 -0.98 13.41 12.11
CA VAL A 163 0.47 13.23 11.96
C VAL A 163 0.78 12.05 11.06
N ILE A 164 0.14 10.90 11.29
CA ILE A 164 0.30 9.71 10.44
C ILE A 164 -0.12 10.03 9.00
N GLY A 165 -1.23 10.72 8.80
CA GLY A 165 -1.72 11.14 7.49
C GLY A 165 -0.74 12.05 6.76
N VAL A 166 -0.18 13.05 7.43
CA VAL A 166 0.83 13.97 6.87
C VAL A 166 2.11 13.21 6.49
N LEU A 167 2.60 12.34 7.37
CA LEU A 167 3.78 11.50 7.10
C LEU A 167 3.53 10.57 5.90
N TRP A 168 2.34 9.98 5.83
CA TRP A 168 1.94 9.12 4.71
C TRP A 168 1.88 9.91 3.39
N LEU A 169 1.26 11.10 3.38
CA LEU A 169 1.20 11.99 2.22
C LEU A 169 2.60 12.44 1.78
N GLY A 170 3.46 12.81 2.72
CA GLY A 170 4.85 13.18 2.45
C GLY A 170 5.63 12.02 1.79
N ARG A 171 5.51 10.81 2.36
CA ARG A 171 6.11 9.61 1.78
C ARG A 171 5.56 9.33 0.38
N MET A 172 4.24 9.43 0.20
CA MET A 172 3.61 9.22 -1.09
C MET A 172 4.13 10.23 -2.13
N ALA A 173 4.23 11.50 -1.78
CA ALA A 173 4.76 12.55 -2.67
C ALA A 173 6.21 12.29 -3.06
N LEU A 174 7.07 11.87 -2.12
CA LEU A 174 8.47 11.50 -2.40
C LEU A 174 8.55 10.30 -3.35
N ARG A 175 7.76 9.25 -3.11
CA ARG A 175 7.71 8.09 -4.00
C ARG A 175 7.21 8.44 -5.39
N LEU A 176 6.16 9.26 -5.47
CA LEU A 176 5.62 9.71 -6.74
C LEU A 176 6.66 10.50 -7.56
N ARG A 177 7.45 11.36 -6.90
CA ARG A 177 8.56 12.08 -7.56
C ARG A 177 9.61 11.11 -8.08
N GLN A 178 10.00 10.12 -7.28
CA GLN A 178 10.96 9.09 -7.70
C GLN A 178 10.44 8.29 -8.92
N TRP A 179 9.20 7.83 -8.88
CA TRP A 179 8.59 7.08 -9.97
C TRP A 179 8.45 7.90 -11.25
N THR A 180 8.08 9.19 -11.11
CA THR A 180 8.01 10.11 -12.26
C THR A 180 9.38 10.31 -12.89
N ARG A 181 10.43 10.36 -12.08
CA ARG A 181 11.81 10.48 -12.57
C ARG A 181 12.24 9.21 -13.29
N CYS A 182 12.10 8.04 -12.67
CA CYS A 182 12.45 6.76 -13.29
C CYS A 182 11.68 6.52 -14.60
N ALA A 183 10.37 6.86 -14.64
CA ALA A 183 9.58 6.75 -15.86
C ALA A 183 10.08 7.65 -17.00
N ARG A 184 10.61 8.84 -16.69
CA ARG A 184 11.20 9.74 -17.70
C ARG A 184 12.56 9.29 -18.19
N GLU A 185 13.33 8.67 -17.30
CA GLU A 185 14.70 8.20 -17.57
C GLU A 185 14.70 6.77 -18.16
N GLY A 186 13.53 6.11 -18.23
CA GLY A 186 13.40 4.71 -18.68
C GLY A 186 14.01 3.70 -17.71
N GLU A 187 14.29 4.12 -16.47
CA GLU A 187 14.89 3.27 -15.46
C GLU A 187 13.83 2.42 -14.72
N PRO A 188 14.16 1.21 -14.26
CA PRO A 188 13.26 0.40 -13.46
C PRO A 188 12.95 1.08 -12.12
N PHE A 189 11.74 0.91 -11.61
CA PHE A 189 11.36 1.48 -10.32
C PHE A 189 12.21 0.94 -9.18
N PRO A 190 12.72 1.83 -8.31
CA PRO A 190 13.61 1.44 -7.23
C PRO A 190 12.87 0.57 -6.21
N VAL A 191 13.48 -0.54 -5.84
CA VAL A 191 13.01 -1.38 -4.74
C VAL A 191 13.26 -0.62 -3.42
N PRO A 192 12.23 -0.35 -2.60
CA PRO A 192 12.41 0.31 -1.32
C PRO A 192 13.35 -0.48 -0.41
N GLY A 193 14.26 0.21 0.25
CA GLY A 193 15.13 -0.41 1.25
C GLY A 193 14.32 -1.04 2.39
N ARG A 194 14.87 -2.10 3.02
CA ARG A 194 14.21 -2.87 4.09
C ARG A 194 13.71 -2.01 5.25
N VAL A 195 14.48 -1.01 5.66
CA VAL A 195 14.11 -0.07 6.75
C VAL A 195 12.88 0.76 6.35
N SER A 196 12.86 1.28 5.14
CA SER A 196 11.74 2.07 4.60
C SER A 196 10.47 1.23 4.45
N ALA A 197 10.60 -0.02 4.00
CA ALA A 197 9.50 -0.95 3.90
C ALA A 197 8.99 -1.38 5.30
N GLY A 198 9.90 -1.58 6.26
CA GLY A 198 9.58 -1.89 7.66
C GLY A 198 8.81 -0.76 8.35
N ALA A 199 9.25 0.48 8.18
CA ALA A 199 8.56 1.66 8.72
C ALA A 199 7.15 1.81 8.14
N ALA A 200 6.97 1.54 6.85
CA ALA A 200 5.66 1.57 6.21
C ALA A 200 4.71 0.47 6.73
N LYS A 201 5.23 -0.74 6.97
CA LYS A 201 4.46 -1.83 7.60
C LYS A 201 4.01 -1.47 9.01
N LEU A 202 4.92 -0.88 9.81
CA LEU A 202 4.61 -0.45 11.16
C LEU A 202 3.53 0.65 11.16
N GLY A 203 3.64 1.63 10.27
CA GLY A 203 2.63 2.68 10.11
C GLY A 203 1.25 2.11 9.75
N THR A 204 1.20 1.15 8.84
CA THR A 204 -0.06 0.49 8.47
C THR A 204 -0.65 -0.32 9.64
N LEU A 205 0.18 -1.03 10.40
CA LEU A 205 -0.22 -1.74 11.61
C LEU A 205 -0.79 -0.80 12.69
N LEU A 206 -0.15 0.34 12.91
CA LEU A 206 -0.62 1.35 13.86
C LEU A 206 -1.98 1.91 13.46
N VAL A 207 -2.20 2.17 12.16
CA VAL A 207 -3.52 2.59 11.66
C VAL A 207 -4.58 1.53 11.93
N TRP A 208 -4.29 0.26 11.68
CA TRP A 208 -5.22 -0.85 11.97
C TRP A 208 -5.52 -0.98 13.47
N LEU A 209 -4.51 -0.82 14.33
CA LEU A 209 -4.69 -0.85 15.79
C LEU A 209 -5.50 0.35 16.30
N CYS A 210 -5.42 1.50 15.63
CA CYS A 210 -6.23 2.67 15.98
C CYS A 210 -7.69 2.56 15.50
N LEU A 211 -7.98 1.71 14.51
CA LEU A 211 -9.31 1.52 13.94
C LEU A 211 -10.05 0.31 14.53
N ALA A 212 -9.37 -0.57 15.27
CA ALA A 212 -9.93 -1.72 15.97
C ALA A 212 -10.36 -1.39 17.38
#